data_9ef712d361affde23822e28db0a695c6
#
_entry.id   9ef712d361affde23822e28db0a695c6
#
_cell.length_a   1.000
_cell.length_b   1.000
_cell.length_c   1.000
_cell.angle_alpha   90.00
_cell.angle_beta   90.00
_cell.angle_gamma   90.00
#
_symmetry.space_group_name_H-M   'P 1'
#
loop_
_entity.id
_entity.type
_entity.pdbx_description
1 polymer ?
#
loop_
_entity_poly.entity_id
_entity_poly.type
_entity_poly.pdbx_seq_one_letter_code
_entity_poly.pdbx_strand_id
1 'polypeptide(L)'
;MDDLSAISSVPTAVSTILEHATEPIYLVRPPAELIEIFVETATDHESPPLHVFAADTELKAVRNHFPSASRAADLVENDRLTLTPTVPEGWGTAVVTAETAYAFAHVDGQELVMEATDVPAGVRDTCISCRDAHERFSLRTPPWSAVTATLTETLGTEVSADLSTAVEVLDDLKEPTVDEIDSVVLVDARHELLQ
;
A
#
# COMPACT_ATOMS: atom_id res chain seq x y z
N MET A 1 -8.60 -8.68 -29.29
CA MET A 1 -7.18 -8.57 -28.85
C MET A 1 -7.12 -7.15 -28.32
N ASP A 2 -7.64 -7.03 -27.10
CA ASP A 2 -8.00 -5.75 -26.51
C ASP A 2 -6.75 -5.06 -25.98
N ASP A 3 -6.74 -3.74 -26.07
CA ASP A 3 -5.62 -2.85 -25.78
C ASP A 3 -5.14 -3.05 -24.33
N LEU A 4 -3.97 -3.63 -24.16
CA LEU A 4 -3.20 -3.58 -22.92
C LEU A 4 -2.61 -2.17 -22.83
N SER A 5 -3.29 -1.27 -22.15
CA SER A 5 -2.75 0.05 -21.83
C SER A 5 -1.66 -0.12 -20.77
N ALA A 6 -0.42 0.10 -21.16
CA ALA A 6 0.68 0.19 -20.20
C ALA A 6 0.57 1.51 -19.44
N ILE A 7 0.23 1.44 -18.16
CA ILE A 7 0.24 2.60 -17.26
C ILE A 7 1.68 2.88 -16.84
N SER A 8 2.08 4.13 -16.86
CA SER A 8 3.50 4.54 -16.80
C SER A 8 4.16 4.43 -15.41
N SER A 9 3.39 4.23 -14.32
CA SER A 9 3.92 3.97 -12.97
C SER A 9 2.85 3.38 -12.05
N VAL A 10 3.25 2.62 -11.03
CA VAL A 10 2.34 2.05 -10.04
C VAL A 10 1.56 3.11 -9.27
N PRO A 11 2.17 4.20 -8.74
CA PRO A 11 1.41 5.25 -8.08
C PRO A 11 0.32 5.88 -8.95
N THR A 12 0.63 6.15 -10.23
CA THR A 12 -0.36 6.68 -11.17
C THR A 12 -1.52 5.70 -11.40
N ALA A 13 -1.21 4.41 -11.52
CA ALA A 13 -2.24 3.38 -11.66
C ALA A 13 -3.14 3.32 -10.42
N VAL A 14 -2.57 3.35 -9.22
CA VAL A 14 -3.30 3.34 -7.95
C VAL A 14 -4.23 4.55 -7.84
N SER A 15 -3.75 5.76 -8.12
CA SER A 15 -4.58 6.98 -8.12
C SER A 15 -5.75 6.83 -9.08
N THR A 16 -5.49 6.38 -10.32
CA THR A 16 -6.53 6.17 -11.33
C THR A 16 -7.57 5.14 -10.87
N ILE A 17 -7.14 4.02 -10.27
CA ILE A 17 -8.04 2.99 -9.74
C ILE A 17 -8.94 3.56 -8.64
N LEU A 18 -8.37 4.29 -7.68
CA LEU A 18 -9.10 4.87 -6.55
C LEU A 18 -10.09 5.95 -6.99
N GLU A 19 -9.73 6.79 -7.96
CA GLU A 19 -10.59 7.84 -8.49
C GLU A 19 -11.80 7.32 -9.27
N HIS A 20 -11.65 6.19 -9.99
CA HIS A 20 -12.71 5.67 -10.86
C HIS A 20 -13.55 4.58 -10.20
N ALA A 21 -13.07 3.97 -9.12
CA ALA A 21 -13.82 2.92 -8.44
C ALA A 21 -15.01 3.52 -7.66
N THR A 22 -16.19 2.94 -7.86
CA THR A 22 -17.44 3.34 -7.15
C THR A 22 -17.88 2.31 -6.11
N GLU A 23 -17.26 1.13 -6.12
CA GLU A 23 -17.57 0.00 -5.25
C GLU A 23 -16.28 -0.53 -4.59
N PRO A 24 -16.39 -1.39 -3.55
CA PRO A 24 -15.24 -1.93 -2.85
C PRO A 24 -14.17 -2.52 -3.78
N ILE A 25 -12.92 -2.20 -3.49
CA ILE A 25 -11.74 -2.64 -4.23
C ILE A 25 -11.09 -3.80 -3.46
N TYR A 26 -10.69 -4.83 -4.18
CA TYR A 26 -10.04 -6.01 -3.62
C TYR A 26 -8.59 -6.10 -4.10
N LEU A 27 -7.65 -6.02 -3.17
CA LEU A 27 -6.23 -6.26 -3.44
C LEU A 27 -5.92 -7.72 -3.10
N VAL A 28 -5.48 -8.47 -4.07
CA VAL A 28 -5.17 -9.89 -3.92
C VAL A 28 -3.68 -10.11 -4.06
N ARG A 29 -3.06 -10.71 -3.04
CA ARG A 29 -1.64 -11.00 -2.96
C ARG A 29 -0.71 -9.80 -3.24
N PRO A 30 -1.04 -8.60 -2.75
CA PRO A 30 -0.14 -7.46 -2.92
C PRO A 30 1.12 -7.65 -2.07
N PRO A 31 2.31 -7.24 -2.56
CA PRO A 31 3.47 -7.02 -1.72
C PRO A 31 3.24 -5.83 -0.77
N ALA A 32 4.04 -5.71 0.28
CA ALA A 32 3.89 -4.67 1.30
C ALA A 32 3.92 -3.26 0.69
N GLU A 33 4.85 -3.01 -0.24
CA GLU A 33 5.01 -1.72 -0.92
C GLU A 33 3.75 -1.30 -1.67
N LEU A 34 3.07 -2.23 -2.32
CA LEU A 34 1.82 -1.94 -3.02
C LEU A 34 0.68 -1.62 -2.03
N ILE A 35 0.64 -2.31 -0.88
CA ILE A 35 -0.33 -1.99 0.19
C ILE A 35 -0.08 -0.57 0.70
N GLU A 36 1.16 -0.19 0.94
CA GLU A 36 1.56 1.14 1.42
C GLU A 36 1.13 2.23 0.44
N ILE A 37 1.39 2.07 -0.86
CA ILE A 37 0.95 3.01 -1.91
C ILE A 37 -0.59 3.17 -1.90
N PHE A 38 -1.35 2.08 -1.78
CA PHE A 38 -2.81 2.15 -1.70
C PHE A 38 -3.29 2.86 -0.43
N VAL A 39 -2.67 2.59 0.72
CA VAL A 39 -2.99 3.22 2.00
C VAL A 39 -2.73 4.72 1.95
N GLU A 40 -1.58 5.13 1.45
CA GLU A 40 -1.19 6.54 1.31
C GLU A 40 -2.16 7.27 0.39
N THR A 41 -2.35 6.77 -0.82
CA THR A 41 -3.25 7.40 -1.79
C THR A 41 -4.70 7.45 -1.29
N ALA A 42 -5.19 6.38 -0.62
CA ALA A 42 -6.54 6.35 -0.07
C ALA A 42 -6.73 7.26 1.15
N THR A 43 -5.66 7.64 1.86
CA THR A 43 -5.73 8.59 2.97
C THR A 43 -6.05 9.99 2.44
N ASP A 44 -5.50 10.36 1.30
CA ASP A 44 -5.65 11.70 0.70
C ASP A 44 -6.91 11.84 -0.16
N HIS A 45 -7.58 10.75 -0.50
CA HIS A 45 -8.74 10.74 -1.39
C HIS A 45 -9.95 10.06 -0.73
N GLU A 46 -11.15 10.54 -1.05
CA GLU A 46 -12.38 9.78 -0.79
C GLU A 46 -12.42 8.60 -1.77
N SER A 47 -12.18 7.39 -1.27
CA SER A 47 -12.21 6.17 -2.05
C SER A 47 -13.17 5.15 -1.46
N PRO A 48 -13.69 4.21 -2.25
CA PRO A 48 -14.43 3.06 -1.73
C PRO A 48 -13.58 2.23 -0.77
N PRO A 49 -14.21 1.38 0.06
CA PRO A 49 -13.50 0.48 0.96
C PRO A 49 -12.50 -0.43 0.24
N LEU A 50 -11.31 -0.57 0.83
CA LEU A 50 -10.26 -1.46 0.37
C LEU A 50 -10.29 -2.77 1.18
N HIS A 51 -10.26 -3.91 0.49
CA HIS A 51 -10.12 -5.22 1.10
C HIS A 51 -8.84 -5.87 0.62
N VAL A 52 -7.88 -6.06 1.53
CA VAL A 52 -6.55 -6.59 1.22
C VAL A 52 -6.45 -8.04 1.67
N PHE A 53 -6.13 -8.93 0.75
CA PHE A 53 -5.82 -10.34 0.99
C PHE A 53 -4.33 -10.56 0.76
N ALA A 54 -3.54 -10.58 1.81
CA ALA A 54 -2.09 -10.68 1.72
C ALA A 54 -1.54 -11.76 2.65
N ALA A 55 -0.31 -12.21 2.36
CA ALA A 55 0.39 -13.08 3.27
C ALA A 55 0.64 -12.38 4.61
N ASP A 56 0.67 -13.13 5.70
CA ASP A 56 0.92 -12.60 7.05
C ASP A 56 2.27 -11.87 7.16
N THR A 57 3.26 -12.26 6.35
CA THR A 57 4.56 -11.59 6.22
C THR A 57 4.43 -10.17 5.69
N GLU A 58 3.65 -9.97 4.63
CA GLU A 58 3.42 -8.66 4.02
C GLU A 58 2.67 -7.72 4.97
N LEU A 59 1.61 -8.22 5.62
CA LEU A 59 0.86 -7.45 6.60
C LEU A 59 1.70 -7.07 7.83
N LYS A 60 2.63 -7.93 8.23
CA LYS A 60 3.61 -7.62 9.29
C LYS A 60 4.63 -6.59 8.83
N ALA A 61 5.07 -6.61 7.57
CA ALA A 61 5.96 -5.60 7.01
C ALA A 61 5.29 -4.22 7.08
N VAL A 62 4.06 -4.07 6.56
CA VAL A 62 3.27 -2.83 6.68
C VAL A 62 3.12 -2.40 8.15
N ARG A 63 2.78 -3.32 9.06
CA ARG A 63 2.66 -3.01 10.50
C ARG A 63 3.96 -2.50 11.11
N ASN A 64 5.11 -2.96 10.66
CA ASN A 64 6.40 -2.57 11.20
C ASN A 64 6.86 -1.19 10.69
N HIS A 65 6.28 -0.69 9.61
CA HIS A 65 6.51 0.65 9.10
C HIS A 65 5.47 1.61 9.71
N PHE A 66 5.89 2.35 10.75
CA PHE A 66 4.97 3.13 11.59
C PHE A 66 4.08 4.11 10.83
N PRO A 67 4.57 4.93 9.87
CA PRO A 67 3.73 5.87 9.14
C PRO A 67 2.61 5.16 8.38
N SER A 68 2.93 4.14 7.58
CA SER A 68 1.94 3.36 6.82
C SER A 68 0.98 2.61 7.73
N ALA A 69 1.48 2.00 8.82
CA ALA A 69 0.65 1.30 9.79
C ALA A 69 -0.35 2.23 10.48
N SER A 70 0.05 3.45 10.80
CA SER A 70 -0.77 4.45 11.50
C SER A 70 -1.86 5.04 10.57
N ARG A 71 -1.51 5.33 9.30
CA ARG A 71 -2.48 5.71 8.25
C ARG A 71 -3.46 4.57 7.95
N ALA A 72 -2.95 3.34 7.85
CA ALA A 72 -3.78 2.15 7.67
C ALA A 72 -4.76 1.95 8.84
N ALA A 73 -4.34 2.25 10.08
CA ALA A 73 -5.19 2.17 11.25
C ALA A 73 -6.33 3.21 11.20
N ASP A 74 -6.08 4.43 10.71
CA ASP A 74 -7.14 5.42 10.45
C ASP A 74 -8.17 4.89 9.45
N LEU A 75 -7.71 4.29 8.35
CA LEU A 75 -8.62 3.72 7.36
C LEU A 75 -9.42 2.53 7.92
N VAL A 76 -8.81 1.72 8.79
CA VAL A 76 -9.50 0.59 9.46
C VAL A 76 -10.57 1.10 10.44
N GLU A 77 -10.28 2.12 11.25
CA GLU A 77 -11.26 2.70 12.18
C GLU A 77 -12.46 3.34 11.48
N ASN A 78 -12.25 3.86 10.27
CA ASN A 78 -13.30 4.45 9.44
C ASN A 78 -13.97 3.44 8.49
N ASP A 79 -13.79 2.13 8.70
CA ASP A 79 -14.31 1.04 7.85
C ASP A 79 -13.92 1.16 6.36
N ARG A 80 -12.84 1.89 6.05
CA ARG A 80 -12.32 2.09 4.69
C ARG A 80 -11.24 1.07 4.31
N LEU A 81 -10.67 0.34 5.28
CA LEU A 81 -9.67 -0.70 5.03
C LEU A 81 -9.97 -1.95 5.83
N THR A 82 -9.88 -3.11 5.18
CA THR A 82 -9.87 -4.41 5.84
C THR A 82 -8.65 -5.19 5.39
N LEU A 83 -7.86 -5.68 6.35
CA LEU A 83 -6.69 -6.51 6.13
C LEU A 83 -7.02 -7.96 6.52
N THR A 84 -6.80 -8.90 5.63
CA THR A 84 -7.09 -10.32 5.86
C THR A 84 -5.82 -11.14 5.58
N PRO A 85 -5.31 -11.89 6.59
CA PRO A 85 -4.05 -12.64 6.48
C PRO A 85 -4.25 -13.96 5.74
N THR A 86 -4.74 -13.88 4.51
CA THR A 86 -4.96 -15.02 3.61
C THR A 86 -4.81 -14.58 2.17
N VAL A 87 -4.55 -15.53 1.30
CA VAL A 87 -4.45 -15.29 -0.13
C VAL A 87 -5.27 -16.37 -0.83
N PRO A 88 -6.23 -16.02 -1.69
CA PRO A 88 -6.94 -16.99 -2.53
C PRO A 88 -5.96 -17.81 -3.36
N GLU A 89 -6.17 -19.13 -3.42
CA GLU A 89 -5.28 -20.03 -4.15
C GLU A 89 -5.30 -19.78 -5.66
N GLY A 90 -4.13 -19.88 -6.29
CA GLY A 90 -3.99 -19.76 -7.74
C GLY A 90 -3.99 -18.32 -8.29
N TRP A 91 -4.03 -17.32 -7.42
CA TRP A 91 -4.01 -15.92 -7.82
C TRP A 91 -2.60 -15.32 -7.78
N GLY A 92 -2.29 -14.50 -8.79
CA GLY A 92 -1.16 -13.59 -8.77
C GLY A 92 -1.50 -12.28 -8.05
N THR A 93 -0.59 -11.30 -8.10
CA THR A 93 -0.85 -9.95 -7.60
C THR A 93 -1.86 -9.25 -8.49
N ALA A 94 -3.01 -8.91 -7.94
CA ALA A 94 -4.10 -8.30 -8.68
C ALA A 94 -4.89 -7.30 -7.83
N VAL A 95 -5.47 -6.30 -8.51
CA VAL A 95 -6.48 -5.41 -7.96
C VAL A 95 -7.77 -5.60 -8.73
N VAL A 96 -8.86 -5.83 -8.02
CA VAL A 96 -10.18 -6.12 -8.61
C VAL A 96 -11.16 -5.05 -8.17
N THR A 97 -11.75 -4.36 -9.13
CA THR A 97 -12.85 -3.42 -8.95
C THR A 97 -14.19 -4.06 -9.38
N ALA A 98 -15.24 -3.27 -9.49
CA ALA A 98 -16.54 -3.75 -10.00
C ALA A 98 -16.47 -4.22 -11.46
N GLU A 99 -15.71 -3.52 -12.29
CA GLU A 99 -15.73 -3.65 -13.74
C GLU A 99 -14.38 -4.10 -14.33
N THR A 100 -13.28 -3.87 -13.58
CA THR A 100 -11.93 -4.02 -14.11
C THR A 100 -11.05 -4.80 -13.12
N ALA A 101 -10.14 -5.60 -13.65
CA ALA A 101 -9.03 -6.19 -12.89
C ALA A 101 -7.70 -5.66 -13.43
N TYR A 102 -6.78 -5.37 -12.51
CA TYR A 102 -5.43 -4.96 -12.81
C TYR A 102 -4.46 -6.01 -12.29
N ALA A 103 -3.58 -6.50 -13.14
CA ALA A 103 -2.50 -7.38 -12.74
C ALA A 103 -1.19 -6.59 -12.65
N PHE A 104 -0.47 -6.79 -11.56
CA PHE A 104 0.82 -6.16 -11.31
C PHE A 104 1.93 -7.19 -11.48
N ALA A 105 2.90 -6.88 -12.31
CA ALA A 105 4.05 -7.74 -12.57
C ALA A 105 5.34 -6.93 -12.58
N HIS A 106 6.41 -7.56 -12.12
CA HIS A 106 7.76 -7.02 -12.20
C HIS A 106 8.55 -7.84 -13.21
N VAL A 107 9.02 -7.20 -14.28
CA VAL A 107 9.76 -7.85 -15.37
C VAL A 107 10.99 -7.02 -15.72
N ASP A 108 12.16 -7.61 -15.63
CA ASP A 108 13.45 -7.00 -15.98
C ASP A 108 13.68 -5.62 -15.29
N GLY A 109 13.32 -5.49 -14.02
CA GLY A 109 13.46 -4.25 -13.26
C GLY A 109 12.40 -3.18 -13.58
N GLN A 110 11.38 -3.53 -14.36
CA GLN A 110 10.26 -2.65 -14.69
C GLN A 110 8.95 -3.19 -14.08
N GLU A 111 8.18 -2.30 -13.50
CA GLU A 111 6.84 -2.59 -13.05
C GLU A 111 5.87 -2.45 -14.23
N LEU A 112 5.05 -3.47 -14.42
CA LEU A 112 4.03 -3.51 -15.45
C LEU A 112 2.67 -3.61 -14.77
N VAL A 113 1.75 -2.75 -15.20
CA VAL A 113 0.34 -2.83 -14.82
C VAL A 113 -0.45 -3.18 -16.07
N MET A 114 -1.17 -4.31 -16.01
CA MET A 114 -2.02 -4.80 -17.09
C MET A 114 -3.46 -4.69 -16.68
N GLU A 115 -4.27 -4.05 -17.50
CA GLU A 115 -5.70 -3.90 -17.29
C GLU A 115 -6.49 -4.96 -18.05
N ALA A 116 -7.53 -5.51 -17.40
CA ALA A 116 -8.50 -6.40 -18.01
C ALA A 116 -9.93 -5.91 -17.70
N THR A 117 -10.66 -5.51 -18.73
CA THR A 117 -11.98 -4.89 -18.60
C THR A 117 -13.15 -5.90 -18.51
N ASP A 118 -12.95 -7.16 -18.76
CA ASP A 118 -14.00 -8.19 -18.72
C ASP A 118 -13.73 -9.16 -17.55
N VAL A 119 -13.92 -8.68 -16.32
CA VAL A 119 -13.69 -9.50 -15.12
C VAL A 119 -14.81 -10.52 -14.98
N PRO A 120 -14.51 -11.84 -14.99
CA PRO A 120 -15.54 -12.85 -14.73
C PRO A 120 -16.24 -12.61 -13.39
N ALA A 121 -17.56 -12.65 -13.37
CA ALA A 121 -18.35 -12.39 -12.14
C ALA A 121 -17.90 -13.24 -10.94
N GLY A 122 -17.45 -14.48 -11.15
CA GLY A 122 -16.93 -15.35 -10.09
C GLY A 122 -15.63 -14.88 -9.43
N VAL A 123 -14.88 -13.96 -10.04
CA VAL A 123 -13.65 -13.39 -9.47
C VAL A 123 -13.99 -12.57 -8.23
N ARG A 124 -14.93 -11.65 -8.36
CA ARG A 124 -15.38 -10.80 -7.28
C ARG A 124 -16.08 -11.60 -6.16
N ASP A 125 -16.92 -12.55 -6.54
CA ASP A 125 -17.60 -13.43 -5.58
C ASP A 125 -16.61 -14.24 -4.74
N THR A 126 -15.49 -14.66 -5.34
CA THR A 126 -14.39 -15.30 -4.62
C THR A 126 -13.75 -14.36 -3.60
N CYS A 127 -13.52 -13.10 -3.94
CA CYS A 127 -13.00 -12.10 -3.00
C CYS A 127 -13.97 -11.85 -1.84
N ILE A 128 -15.27 -11.71 -2.12
CA ILE A 128 -16.30 -11.52 -1.09
C ILE A 128 -16.34 -12.73 -0.15
N SER A 129 -16.36 -13.94 -0.70
CA SER A 129 -16.36 -15.18 0.08
C SER A 129 -15.13 -15.33 0.94
N CYS A 130 -13.96 -14.95 0.40
CA CYS A 130 -12.69 -14.98 1.12
C CYS A 130 -12.69 -14.00 2.30
N ARG A 131 -13.18 -12.78 2.10
CA ARG A 131 -13.33 -11.77 3.15
C ARG A 131 -14.21 -12.27 4.30
N ASP A 132 -15.34 -12.87 3.98
CA ASP A 132 -16.35 -13.29 4.96
C ASP A 132 -15.94 -14.56 5.72
N ALA A 133 -15.02 -15.36 5.17
CA ALA A 133 -14.57 -16.62 5.76
C ALA A 133 -13.37 -16.49 6.71
N HIS A 134 -12.69 -15.33 6.74
CA HIS A 134 -11.42 -15.20 7.47
C HIS A 134 -11.45 -14.06 8.48
N GLU A 135 -10.66 -14.21 9.54
CA GLU A 135 -10.49 -13.17 10.57
C GLU A 135 -9.64 -12.01 10.02
N ARG A 136 -9.92 -10.81 10.52
CA ARG A 136 -9.19 -9.59 10.16
C ARG A 136 -7.83 -9.56 10.85
N PHE A 137 -6.82 -9.07 10.14
CA PHE A 137 -5.51 -8.80 10.71
C PHE A 137 -5.56 -7.55 11.58
N SER A 138 -4.92 -7.59 12.75
CA SER A 138 -4.81 -6.46 13.66
C SER A 138 -3.46 -5.76 13.52
N LEU A 139 -3.47 -4.49 13.15
CA LEU A 139 -2.26 -3.66 13.05
C LEU A 139 -1.62 -3.43 14.42
N ARG A 140 -2.41 -3.33 15.50
CA ARG A 140 -1.93 -3.00 16.86
C ARG A 140 -1.19 -1.65 16.93
N THR A 141 -1.36 -0.81 15.94
CA THR A 141 -0.78 0.53 15.84
C THR A 141 -1.91 1.53 16.04
N PRO A 142 -1.70 2.61 16.80
CA PRO A 142 -2.71 3.64 16.95
C PRO A 142 -2.92 4.38 15.63
N PRO A 143 -4.14 4.84 15.34
CA PRO A 143 -4.42 5.69 14.20
C PRO A 143 -3.61 6.98 14.23
N TRP A 144 -3.23 7.49 13.07
CA TRP A 144 -2.46 8.74 12.96
C TRP A 144 -3.23 9.93 13.54
N SER A 145 -4.53 9.98 13.29
CA SER A 145 -5.42 10.99 13.85
C SER A 145 -5.42 10.99 15.38
N ALA A 146 -5.41 9.84 16.04
CA ALA A 146 -5.33 9.72 17.49
C ALA A 146 -3.96 10.16 18.02
N VAL A 147 -2.88 9.81 17.31
CA VAL A 147 -1.52 10.23 17.66
C VAL A 147 -1.39 11.74 17.60
N THR A 148 -1.80 12.37 16.50
CA THR A 148 -1.72 13.83 16.32
C THR A 148 -2.63 14.59 17.28
N ALA A 149 -3.83 14.07 17.57
CA ALA A 149 -4.72 14.65 18.57
C ALA A 149 -4.08 14.66 19.97
N THR A 150 -3.51 13.52 20.39
CA THR A 150 -2.83 13.40 21.69
C THR A 150 -1.62 14.33 21.81
N LEU A 151 -0.83 14.43 20.73
CA LEU A 151 0.31 15.35 20.67
C LEU A 151 -0.13 16.81 20.77
N THR A 152 -1.17 17.18 20.02
CA THR A 152 -1.73 18.53 20.05
C THR A 152 -2.22 18.90 21.45
N GLU A 153 -2.91 17.99 22.12
CA GLU A 153 -3.41 18.20 23.48
C GLU A 153 -2.28 18.31 24.51
N THR A 154 -1.22 17.49 24.36
CA THR A 154 -0.15 17.38 25.38
C THR A 154 0.97 18.39 25.17
N LEU A 155 1.38 18.63 23.92
CA LEU A 155 2.57 19.40 23.54
C LEU A 155 2.24 20.67 22.73
N GLY A 156 1.00 20.84 22.31
CA GLY A 156 0.53 21.96 21.50
C GLY A 156 0.58 21.71 19.99
N THR A 157 -0.10 22.58 19.25
CA THR A 157 -0.28 22.46 17.80
C THR A 157 1.03 22.59 17.01
N GLU A 158 1.98 23.40 17.49
CA GLU A 158 3.25 23.66 16.81
C GLU A 158 4.11 22.39 16.79
N VAL A 159 4.26 21.71 17.92
CA VAL A 159 5.01 20.45 18.03
C VAL A 159 4.34 19.32 17.25
N SER A 160 3.01 19.27 17.25
CA SER A 160 2.26 18.30 16.47
C SER A 160 2.48 18.49 14.95
N ALA A 161 2.50 19.74 14.46
CA ALA A 161 2.77 20.06 13.07
C ALA A 161 4.21 19.72 12.65
N ASP A 162 5.19 20.06 13.51
CA ASP A 162 6.61 19.74 13.27
C ASP A 162 6.84 18.22 13.17
N LEU A 163 6.18 17.44 14.05
CA LEU A 163 6.29 15.98 13.99
C LEU A 163 5.64 15.42 12.72
N SER A 164 4.47 15.94 12.31
CA SER A 164 3.81 15.51 11.07
C SER A 164 4.73 15.74 9.88
N THR A 165 5.34 16.93 9.79
CA THR A 165 6.31 17.25 8.73
C THR A 165 7.55 16.34 8.80
N ALA A 166 8.06 16.05 10.00
CA ALA A 166 9.22 15.17 10.14
C ALA A 166 8.91 13.73 9.71
N VAL A 167 7.70 13.22 9.99
CA VAL A 167 7.26 11.89 9.57
C VAL A 167 7.09 11.84 8.06
N GLU A 168 6.51 12.85 7.42
CA GLU A 168 6.38 12.95 5.97
C GLU A 168 7.76 12.94 5.28
N VAL A 169 8.71 13.73 5.79
CA VAL A 169 10.10 13.75 5.25
C VAL A 169 10.80 12.40 5.43
N LEU A 170 10.57 11.70 6.55
CA LEU A 170 11.15 10.36 6.77
C LEU A 170 10.51 9.29 5.90
N ASP A 171 9.24 9.43 5.54
CA ASP A 171 8.52 8.55 4.64
C ASP A 171 9.04 8.71 3.18
N ASP A 172 9.35 9.94 2.78
CA ASP A 172 9.96 10.27 1.49
C ASP A 172 11.43 9.78 1.39
N LEU A 173 12.13 9.69 2.52
CA LEU A 173 13.45 9.07 2.58
C LEU A 173 13.28 7.54 2.62
N LYS A 174 12.87 6.93 1.49
CA LYS A 174 12.95 5.47 1.36
C LYS A 174 14.35 5.05 1.76
N GLU A 175 14.46 4.12 2.72
CA GLU A 175 15.76 3.54 3.04
C GLU A 175 16.38 3.05 1.73
N PRO A 176 17.61 3.50 1.41
CA PRO A 176 18.29 3.02 0.22
C PRO A 176 18.33 1.50 0.33
N THR A 177 18.00 0.81 -0.75
CA THR A 177 18.11 -0.65 -0.79
C THR A 177 19.54 -1.04 -0.40
N VAL A 178 19.73 -2.22 0.18
CA VAL A 178 21.06 -2.70 0.62
C VAL A 178 22.10 -2.54 -0.50
N ASP A 179 21.68 -2.70 -1.75
CA ASP A 179 22.52 -2.48 -2.94
C ASP A 179 22.95 -1.01 -3.14
N GLU A 180 22.12 -0.05 -2.75
CA GLU A 180 22.45 1.39 -2.79
C GLU A 180 23.38 1.78 -1.65
N ILE A 181 23.21 1.18 -0.45
CA ILE A 181 24.12 1.39 0.69
C ILE A 181 25.50 0.84 0.37
N ASP A 182 25.61 -0.36 -0.20
CA ASP A 182 26.87 -0.97 -0.59
C ASP A 182 27.59 -0.15 -1.67
N SER A 183 26.85 0.46 -2.60
CA SER A 183 27.44 1.32 -3.64
C SER A 183 27.93 2.65 -3.08
N VAL A 184 27.25 3.26 -2.11
CA VAL A 184 27.70 4.49 -1.44
C VAL A 184 28.94 4.24 -0.57
N VAL A 185 28.98 3.15 0.18
CA VAL A 185 30.15 2.76 1.00
C VAL A 185 31.35 2.45 0.12
N LEU A 186 31.16 1.80 -1.04
CA LEU A 186 32.25 1.52 -1.98
C LEU A 186 32.82 2.77 -2.66
N VAL A 187 32.00 3.79 -2.89
CA VAL A 187 32.46 5.07 -3.48
C VAL A 187 33.31 5.84 -2.47
N ASP A 188 32.90 5.90 -1.20
CA ASP A 188 33.68 6.56 -0.14
C ASP A 188 35.00 5.82 0.15
N ALA A 189 34.98 4.50 0.24
CA ALA A 189 36.20 3.70 0.44
C ALA A 189 37.20 3.82 -0.71
N ARG A 190 36.74 4.02 -1.96
CA ARG A 190 37.62 4.28 -3.11
C ARG A 190 38.23 5.69 -3.08
N HIS A 191 37.54 6.66 -2.53
CA HIS A 191 38.04 8.04 -2.44
C HIS A 191 39.15 8.18 -1.40
N GLU A 192 39.06 7.44 -0.28
CA GLU A 192 40.11 7.44 0.74
C GLU A 192 41.35 6.62 0.36
N LEU A 193 41.24 5.63 -0.55
CA LEU A 193 42.39 4.83 -1.00
C LEU A 193 43.21 5.48 -2.12
N LEU A 194 42.79 6.63 -2.63
CA LEU A 194 43.49 7.36 -3.69
C LEU A 194 44.11 8.69 -3.20
N GLN A 195 44.13 8.95 -1.91
CA GLN A 195 44.88 10.03 -1.25
C GLN A 195 46.05 9.49 -0.48
#